data_7dc8b6f5e7fe6f58f6846eea001ada27
#
_entry.id   7dc8b6f5e7fe6f58f6846eea001ada27
#
_cell.length_a   1.000
_cell.length_b   1.000
_cell.length_c   1.000
_cell.angle_alpha   90.00
_cell.angle_beta   90.00
_cell.angle_gamma   90.00
#
_symmetry.space_group_name_H-M   'P 1'
#
loop_
_entity.id
_entity.type
_entity.pdbx_description
1 polymer ?
#
loop_
_entity_poly.entity_id
_entity_poly.type
_entity_poly.pdbx_seq_one_letter_code
_entity_poly.pdbx_strand_id
1 'polypeptide(L)'
;MEPIAVKVELVTAIEGEDTVTASYDGLLRVKSDTLLLSYTEEEEGVRTSTLLTIGESSVSLTRRGGISFSTVYEPGRAFSSRYSLGGLSFDALTETLSLSVLRGAALPAIECVYDLTLGGEKRRFSLSLRTLPREDTV
;
A
#
# COMPACT_ATOMS: atom_id res chain seq x y z
N MET A 1 -14.02 -17.58 4.13
CA MET A 1 -13.13 -17.94 3.01
C MET A 1 -11.70 -17.91 3.48
N GLU A 2 -10.95 -18.92 3.14
CA GLU A 2 -9.56 -19.02 3.58
C GLU A 2 -8.65 -18.04 2.83
N PRO A 3 -7.66 -17.49 3.52
CA PRO A 3 -6.72 -16.60 2.86
C PRO A 3 -5.84 -17.35 1.85
N ILE A 4 -5.46 -16.65 0.81
CA ILE A 4 -4.57 -17.17 -0.23
C ILE A 4 -3.18 -16.61 0.05
N ALA A 5 -2.18 -17.50 0.10
CA ALA A 5 -0.79 -17.07 0.25
C ALA A 5 -0.31 -16.47 -1.08
N VAL A 6 0.22 -15.26 -1.02
CA VAL A 6 0.69 -14.54 -2.20
C VAL A 6 2.05 -13.92 -1.94
N LYS A 7 2.74 -13.59 -3.02
CA LYS A 7 3.90 -12.74 -3.00
C LYS A 7 3.49 -11.34 -3.43
N VAL A 8 3.89 -10.34 -2.65
CA VAL A 8 3.60 -8.94 -2.95
C VAL A 8 4.87 -8.28 -3.48
N GLU A 9 4.81 -7.77 -4.70
CA GLU A 9 5.91 -7.01 -5.27
C GLU A 9 5.52 -5.54 -5.35
N LEU A 10 6.34 -4.69 -4.77
CA LEU A 10 6.14 -3.25 -4.72
C LEU A 10 7.25 -2.54 -5.47
N VAL A 11 6.87 -1.64 -6.35
CA VAL A 11 7.81 -0.72 -6.99
C VAL A 11 7.33 0.69 -6.66
N THR A 12 8.16 1.44 -5.97
CA THR A 12 7.85 2.81 -5.56
C THR A 12 8.85 3.76 -6.19
N ALA A 13 8.35 4.74 -6.92
CA ALA A 13 9.17 5.81 -7.48
C ALA A 13 8.74 7.12 -6.86
N ILE A 14 9.71 7.87 -6.34
CA ILE A 14 9.48 9.22 -5.82
C ILE A 14 10.12 10.16 -6.82
N GLU A 15 9.40 11.19 -7.25
CA GLU A 15 9.91 12.14 -8.23
C GLU A 15 11.22 12.77 -7.76
N GLY A 16 12.25 12.65 -8.59
CA GLY A 16 13.59 13.15 -8.28
C GLY A 16 14.47 12.17 -7.50
N GLU A 17 13.98 10.96 -7.22
CA GLU A 17 14.73 9.96 -6.47
C GLU A 17 14.79 8.63 -7.23
N ASP A 18 15.64 7.72 -6.78
CA ASP A 18 15.74 6.40 -7.38
C ASP A 18 14.51 5.56 -7.05
N THR A 19 14.17 4.65 -7.97
CA THR A 19 13.07 3.71 -7.78
C THR A 19 13.48 2.62 -6.78
N VAL A 20 12.58 2.30 -5.87
CA VAL A 20 12.78 1.26 -4.85
C VAL A 20 11.86 0.09 -5.15
N THR A 21 12.41 -1.12 -5.15
CA THR A 21 11.65 -2.35 -5.35
C THR A 21 11.74 -3.19 -4.08
N ALA A 22 10.60 -3.73 -3.64
CA ALA A 22 10.54 -4.59 -2.48
C ALA A 22 9.59 -5.75 -2.73
N SER A 23 9.78 -6.84 -1.99
CA SER A 23 8.98 -8.04 -2.13
C SER A 23 8.68 -8.62 -0.74
N TYR A 24 7.43 -8.98 -0.51
CA TYR A 24 6.97 -9.50 0.79
C TYR A 24 6.07 -10.70 0.59
N ASP A 25 6.04 -11.58 1.58
CA ASP A 25 5.03 -12.63 1.65
C ASP A 25 3.78 -12.02 2.25
N GLY A 26 2.64 -12.30 1.63
CA GLY A 26 1.38 -11.74 2.06
C GLY A 26 0.24 -12.75 2.06
N LEU A 27 -0.90 -12.30 2.56
CA LEU A 27 -2.15 -13.05 2.55
C LEU A 27 -3.23 -12.22 1.89
N LEU A 28 -3.98 -12.85 1.00
CA LEU A 28 -5.09 -12.22 0.29
C LEU A 28 -6.39 -12.88 0.73
N ARG A 29 -7.36 -12.07 1.14
CA ARG A 29 -8.71 -12.52 1.50
C ARG A 29 -9.73 -11.82 0.64
N VAL A 30 -10.79 -12.53 0.31
CA VAL A 30 -11.93 -11.97 -0.41
C VAL A 30 -13.08 -11.82 0.59
N LYS A 31 -13.62 -10.61 0.70
CA LYS A 31 -14.73 -10.33 1.59
C LYS A 31 -15.76 -9.50 0.85
N SER A 32 -16.89 -10.10 0.47
CA SER A 32 -17.90 -9.47 -0.39
C SER A 32 -17.26 -8.97 -1.69
N ASP A 33 -17.38 -7.69 -1.99
CA ASP A 33 -16.80 -7.10 -3.21
C ASP A 33 -15.41 -6.52 -2.99
N THR A 34 -14.82 -6.81 -1.83
CA THR A 34 -13.57 -6.19 -1.40
C THR A 34 -12.49 -7.23 -1.25
N LEU A 35 -11.28 -6.89 -1.64
CA LEU A 35 -10.09 -7.71 -1.43
C LEU A 35 -9.29 -7.12 -0.28
N LEU A 36 -8.83 -7.98 0.62
CA LEU A 36 -7.99 -7.59 1.74
C LEU A 36 -6.62 -8.21 1.55
N LEU A 37 -5.61 -7.38 1.40
CA LEU A 37 -4.22 -7.81 1.24
C LEU A 37 -3.42 -7.38 2.45
N SER A 38 -2.78 -8.33 3.13
CA SER A 38 -1.95 -8.02 4.29
C SER A 38 -0.53 -8.57 4.12
N TYR A 39 0.45 -7.81 4.60
CA TYR A 39 1.84 -8.24 4.64
C TYR A 39 2.57 -7.48 5.75
N THR A 40 3.73 -7.99 6.12
CA THR A 40 4.56 -7.38 7.16
C THR A 40 5.92 -7.03 6.59
N GLU A 41 6.36 -5.81 6.88
CA GLU A 41 7.70 -5.33 6.55
C GLU A 41 8.54 -5.39 7.82
N GLU A 42 9.80 -5.80 7.68
CA GLU A 42 10.72 -5.78 8.80
C GLU A 42 12.02 -5.12 8.32
N GLU A 43 12.42 -4.05 9.00
CA GLU A 43 13.60 -3.29 8.66
C GLU A 43 14.35 -2.94 9.95
N GLU A 44 15.60 -3.36 10.04
CA GLU A 44 16.44 -3.13 11.21
C GLU A 44 15.79 -3.56 12.53
N GLY A 45 15.09 -4.70 12.52
CA GLY A 45 14.42 -5.23 13.69
C GLY A 45 13.07 -4.56 14.00
N VAL A 46 12.67 -3.58 13.22
CA VAL A 46 11.39 -2.89 13.40
C VAL A 46 10.37 -3.46 12.44
N ARG A 47 9.23 -3.86 12.98
CA ARG A 47 8.16 -4.51 12.21
C ARG A 47 6.99 -3.55 11.97
N THR A 48 6.52 -3.50 10.74
CA THR A 48 5.35 -2.73 10.33
C THR A 48 4.38 -3.66 9.60
N SER A 49 3.16 -3.75 10.10
CA SER A 49 2.10 -4.53 9.46
C SER A 49 1.31 -3.63 8.54
N THR A 50 1.05 -4.08 7.32
CA THR A 50 0.33 -3.33 6.31
C THR A 50 -0.91 -4.08 5.88
N LEU A 51 -2.03 -3.38 5.83
CA LEU A 51 -3.30 -3.89 5.33
C LEU A 51 -3.81 -2.97 4.24
N LEU A 52 -4.11 -3.56 3.08
CA LEU A 52 -4.74 -2.87 1.96
C LEU A 52 -6.15 -3.40 1.79
N THR A 53 -7.12 -2.51 1.72
CA THR A 53 -8.50 -2.83 1.39
C THR A 53 -8.74 -2.35 -0.03
N ILE A 54 -8.87 -3.30 -0.96
CA ILE A 54 -8.90 -3.02 -2.38
C ILE A 54 -10.33 -3.08 -2.88
N GLY A 55 -10.89 -1.93 -3.24
CA GLY A 55 -12.20 -1.81 -3.86
C GLY A 55 -12.08 -1.68 -5.38
N GLU A 56 -13.17 -1.34 -6.04
CA GLU A 56 -13.17 -1.14 -7.49
C GLU A 56 -12.53 0.19 -7.90
N SER A 57 -12.74 1.23 -7.12
CA SER A 57 -12.32 2.59 -7.47
C SER A 57 -11.55 3.29 -6.36
N SER A 58 -11.26 2.59 -5.27
CA SER A 58 -10.47 3.14 -4.18
C SER A 58 -9.69 2.04 -3.47
N VAL A 59 -8.59 2.43 -2.85
CA VAL A 59 -7.75 1.53 -2.05
C VAL A 59 -7.46 2.21 -0.73
N SER A 60 -7.77 1.54 0.37
CA SER A 60 -7.41 2.02 1.70
C SER A 60 -6.14 1.33 2.17
N LEU A 61 -5.27 2.09 2.81
CA LEU A 61 -4.01 1.61 3.36
C LEU A 61 -3.99 1.87 4.86
N THR A 62 -3.63 0.86 5.63
CA THR A 62 -3.38 1.02 7.07
C THR A 62 -2.06 0.36 7.40
N ARG A 63 -1.17 1.12 8.03
CA ARG A 63 0.14 0.62 8.49
C ARG A 63 0.22 0.81 10.00
N ARG A 64 0.75 -0.19 10.70
CA ARG A 64 0.91 -0.17 12.16
C ARG A 64 2.22 -0.81 12.57
N GLY A 65 2.87 -0.20 13.54
CA GLY A 65 4.13 -0.69 14.08
C GLY A 65 5.19 0.39 14.05
N GLY A 66 6.32 0.11 13.43
CA GLY A 66 7.40 1.10 13.28
C GLY A 66 6.94 2.36 12.59
N ILE A 67 6.06 2.20 11.60
CA ILE A 67 5.34 3.31 10.98
C ILE A 67 3.86 3.13 11.29
N SER A 68 3.17 4.20 11.67
CA SER A 68 1.72 4.20 11.83
C SER A 68 1.14 5.25 10.91
N PHE A 69 0.30 4.80 9.96
CA PHE A 69 -0.22 5.66 8.92
C PHE A 69 -1.46 5.02 8.29
N SER A 70 -2.47 5.83 8.00
CA SER A 70 -3.64 5.39 7.26
C SER A 70 -3.95 6.41 6.18
N THR A 71 -4.36 5.94 5.02
CA THR A 71 -4.80 6.81 3.94
C THR A 71 -5.77 6.09 3.01
N VAL A 72 -6.39 6.86 2.14
CA VAL A 72 -7.27 6.34 1.09
C VAL A 72 -6.80 6.93 -0.23
N TYR A 73 -6.62 6.05 -1.22
CA TYR A 73 -6.30 6.45 -2.58
C TYR A 73 -7.58 6.37 -3.42
N GLU A 74 -8.06 7.52 -3.85
CA GLU A 74 -9.24 7.64 -4.70
C GLU A 74 -9.03 8.84 -5.62
N PRO A 75 -9.06 8.65 -6.94
CA PRO A 75 -8.75 9.75 -7.87
C PRO A 75 -9.63 10.98 -7.66
N GLY A 76 -8.99 12.14 -7.64
CA GLY A 76 -9.67 13.40 -7.47
C GLY A 76 -10.02 13.74 -6.04
N ARG A 77 -9.60 12.94 -5.06
CA ARG A 77 -9.88 13.17 -3.65
C ARG A 77 -8.61 13.39 -2.86
N ALA A 78 -8.76 14.14 -1.78
CA ALA A 78 -7.70 14.37 -0.80
C ALA A 78 -8.10 13.72 0.52
N PHE A 79 -7.14 13.12 1.21
CA PHE A 79 -7.37 12.45 2.48
C PHE A 79 -6.33 12.92 3.50
N SER A 80 -6.82 13.46 4.63
CA SER A 80 -5.97 13.94 5.72
C SER A 80 -5.81 12.88 6.79
N SER A 81 -4.59 12.69 7.27
CA SER A 81 -4.29 11.73 8.32
C SER A 81 -3.02 12.13 9.06
N ARG A 82 -2.52 11.24 9.90
CA ARG A 82 -1.27 11.46 10.62
C ARG A 82 -0.28 10.35 10.31
N TYR A 83 0.97 10.74 10.15
CA TYR A 83 2.07 9.82 9.90
C TYR A 83 2.97 9.83 11.13
N SER A 84 3.17 8.68 11.73
CA SER A 84 4.00 8.56 12.93
C SER A 84 5.16 7.61 12.69
N LEU A 85 6.34 8.02 13.11
CA LEU A 85 7.57 7.24 12.96
C LEU A 85 8.46 7.52 14.18
N GLY A 86 8.72 6.49 14.98
CA GLY A 86 9.67 6.57 16.08
C GLY A 86 9.42 7.69 17.07
N GLY A 87 8.18 7.93 17.46
CA GLY A 87 7.83 8.99 18.41
C GLY A 87 7.62 10.36 17.77
N LEU A 88 7.94 10.51 16.49
CA LEU A 88 7.65 11.71 15.71
C LEU A 88 6.31 11.55 15.02
N SER A 89 5.58 12.64 14.87
CA SER A 89 4.27 12.61 14.23
C SER A 89 4.11 13.83 13.33
N PHE A 90 3.58 13.62 12.13
CA PHE A 90 3.42 14.64 11.11
C PHE A 90 1.99 14.62 10.57
N ASP A 91 1.49 15.79 10.20
CA ASP A 91 0.27 15.86 9.42
C ASP A 91 0.55 15.32 8.03
N ALA A 92 -0.37 14.52 7.51
CA ALA A 92 -0.24 13.91 6.20
C ALA A 92 -1.46 14.25 5.35
N LEU A 93 -1.22 14.61 4.09
CA LEU A 93 -2.27 14.84 3.11
C LEU A 93 -1.95 14.01 1.88
N THR A 94 -2.87 13.11 1.52
CA THR A 94 -2.76 12.29 0.32
C THR A 94 -3.71 12.81 -0.75
N GLU A 95 -3.17 13.16 -1.91
CA GLU A 95 -3.96 13.59 -3.06
C GLU A 95 -3.72 12.62 -4.20
N THR A 96 -4.72 11.83 -4.56
CA THR A 96 -4.58 10.80 -5.59
C THR A 96 -4.84 11.40 -6.97
N LEU A 97 -3.89 11.25 -7.87
CA LEU A 97 -3.98 11.74 -9.24
C LEU A 97 -4.55 10.67 -10.17
N SER A 98 -4.11 9.44 -10.01
CA SER A 98 -4.63 8.32 -10.81
C SER A 98 -4.55 7.03 -10.00
N LEU A 99 -5.48 6.14 -10.28
CA LEU A 99 -5.53 4.83 -9.66
C LEU A 99 -6.08 3.83 -10.68
N SER A 100 -5.35 2.74 -10.88
CA SER A 100 -5.79 1.63 -11.69
C SER A 100 -5.77 0.37 -10.83
N VAL A 101 -6.88 -0.32 -10.76
CA VAL A 101 -7.01 -1.55 -9.99
C VAL A 101 -7.45 -2.66 -10.94
N LEU A 102 -6.60 -3.69 -11.07
CA LEU A 102 -6.93 -4.90 -11.79
C LEU A 102 -7.43 -5.92 -10.80
N ARG A 103 -8.65 -6.38 -11.01
CA ARG A 103 -9.33 -7.39 -10.20
C ARG A 103 -9.90 -8.44 -11.13
N GLY A 104 -10.60 -9.41 -10.60
CA GLY A 104 -11.27 -10.42 -11.40
C GLY A 104 -10.66 -11.79 -11.21
N ALA A 105 -10.47 -12.55 -12.31
CA ALA A 105 -9.94 -13.92 -12.23
C ALA A 105 -8.47 -13.98 -11.86
N ALA A 106 -7.73 -12.90 -12.11
CA ALA A 106 -6.30 -12.80 -11.77
C ALA A 106 -6.13 -12.23 -10.37
N LEU A 107 -4.94 -12.41 -9.80
CA LEU A 107 -4.58 -11.78 -8.54
C LEU A 107 -4.52 -10.26 -8.73
N PRO A 108 -4.89 -9.47 -7.70
CA PRO A 108 -4.99 -8.03 -7.88
C PRO A 108 -3.65 -7.36 -8.16
N ALA A 109 -3.72 -6.29 -8.95
CA ALA A 109 -2.59 -5.41 -9.21
C ALA A 109 -3.08 -3.97 -9.13
N ILE A 110 -2.23 -3.10 -8.62
CA ILE A 110 -2.57 -1.69 -8.38
C ILE A 110 -1.48 -0.82 -8.97
N GLU A 111 -1.89 0.24 -9.68
CA GLU A 111 -1.00 1.32 -10.07
C GLU A 111 -1.62 2.61 -9.60
N CYS A 112 -0.83 3.43 -8.92
CA CYS A 112 -1.32 4.65 -8.29
C CYS A 112 -0.28 5.76 -8.39
N VAL A 113 -0.73 6.94 -8.78
CA VAL A 113 0.10 8.15 -8.73
C VAL A 113 -0.57 9.10 -7.75
N TYR A 114 0.17 9.55 -6.76
CA TYR A 114 -0.37 10.43 -5.75
C TYR A 114 0.68 11.42 -5.24
N ASP A 115 0.20 12.54 -4.71
CA ASP A 115 1.02 13.49 -3.99
C ASP A 115 0.82 13.25 -2.51
N LEU A 116 1.90 13.16 -1.76
CA LEU A 116 1.89 13.06 -0.31
C LEU A 116 2.59 14.26 0.28
N THR A 117 1.87 14.99 1.12
CA THR A 117 2.41 16.12 1.87
C THR A 117 2.61 15.69 3.32
N LEU A 118 3.85 15.68 3.79
CA LEU A 118 4.20 15.37 5.17
C LEU A 118 4.85 16.59 5.80
N GLY A 119 4.25 17.09 6.88
CA GLY A 119 4.81 18.26 7.57
C GLY A 119 5.01 19.46 6.66
N GLY A 120 4.16 19.63 5.66
CA GLY A 120 4.25 20.73 4.71
C GLY A 120 5.12 20.48 3.49
N GLU A 121 5.84 19.36 3.42
CA GLU A 121 6.65 19.02 2.25
C GLU A 121 5.90 18.05 1.34
N LYS A 122 5.70 18.45 0.10
CA LYS A 122 4.93 17.70 -0.89
C LYS A 122 5.85 16.95 -1.85
N ARG A 123 5.59 15.67 -2.04
CA ARG A 123 6.33 14.84 -3.00
C ARG A 123 5.37 13.99 -3.82
N ARG A 124 5.74 13.69 -5.05
CA ARG A 124 4.95 12.84 -5.93
C ARG A 124 5.49 11.41 -5.94
N PHE A 125 4.58 10.47 -5.73
CA PHE A 125 4.87 9.04 -5.69
C PHE A 125 4.16 8.33 -6.83
N SER A 126 4.83 7.34 -7.40
CA SER A 126 4.22 6.37 -8.30
C SER A 126 4.40 5.00 -7.67
N LEU A 127 3.30 4.32 -7.44
CA LEU A 127 3.29 3.01 -6.79
C LEU A 127 2.76 1.97 -7.77
N SER A 128 3.51 0.88 -7.92
CA SER A 128 3.04 -0.31 -8.64
C SER A 128 3.11 -1.48 -7.69
N LEU A 129 1.98 -2.13 -7.46
CA LEU A 129 1.89 -3.30 -6.60
C LEU A 129 1.32 -4.45 -7.41
N ARG A 130 2.00 -5.58 -7.37
CA ARG A 130 1.51 -6.81 -7.97
C ARG A 130 1.46 -7.91 -6.93
N THR A 131 0.47 -8.78 -7.05
CA THR A 131 0.42 -10.01 -6.27
C THR A 131 0.64 -11.18 -7.20
N LEU A 132 1.47 -12.11 -6.75
CA LEU A 132 1.83 -13.31 -7.49
C LEU A 132 1.54 -14.54 -6.64
N PRO A 133 1.30 -15.70 -7.25
CA PRO A 133 1.17 -16.92 -6.46
C PRO A 133 2.45 -17.16 -5.69
N ARG A 134 2.31 -17.53 -4.42
CA ARG A 134 3.45 -17.95 -3.62
C ARG A 134 3.51 -19.47 -3.67
N GLU A 135 4.60 -20.00 -4.23
CA GLU A 135 4.81 -21.43 -4.23
C GLU A 135 5.36 -21.86 -2.89
N ASP A 136 4.61 -22.70 -2.19
CA ASP A 136 5.12 -23.33 -0.99
C ASP A 136 5.97 -24.50 -1.45
N THR A 137 7.25 -24.44 -1.14
CA THR A 137 8.15 -25.55 -1.42
C THR A 137 7.79 -26.72 -0.54
N VAL A 138 7.52 -27.82 -1.14
CA VAL A 138 7.20 -29.05 -0.41
C VAL A 138 8.48 -29.75 -0.01
#